data_e6dda13076598dc5e41c6398ffcdbf72
#
_entry.id   e6dda13076598dc5e41c6398ffcdbf72
#
_cell.length_a   1.000
_cell.length_b   1.000
_cell.length_c   1.000
_cell.angle_alpha   90.00
_cell.angle_beta   90.00
_cell.angle_gamma   90.00
#
_symmetry.space_group_name_H-M   'P 1'
#
loop_
_entity.id
_entity.type
_entity.pdbx_description
1 polymer ?
#
loop_
_entity_poly.entity_id
_entity_poly.type
_entity_poly.pdbx_seq_one_letter_code
_entity_poly.pdbx_strand_id
1 'polypeptide(L)'
;KLTEFKSSARFQIHNYFPPPKNPFVINLASMNQEIYKKSLDHIFNAIESCEKINSSHYSFHAGFLCDIDVSEIGKSVKKKLLQNKEDSTSLFIDRLKLVSDKAKKHNINIMLENNVLSKKNLEIFGKNPLLMCDVNDSLDIINNTPDNIKLLVDVAHLKVSANSLNFKCEDFFSKCENLIAGYHLSDNDGLSDSNSTYDENAWFWKYLNKNLDYYSIEVYNLDFEQISTLYFLTKKKLNIL
;
A
#
# COMPACT_ATOMS: atom_id res chain seq x y z
N LYS A 1 -10.07 -23.75 2.67
CA LYS A 1 -10.73 -23.37 3.97
C LYS A 1 -11.47 -22.04 3.88
N LEU A 2 -10.90 -20.96 3.25
CA LEU A 2 -11.63 -19.68 3.08
C LEU A 2 -12.87 -19.84 2.19
N THR A 3 -12.82 -20.69 1.18
CA THR A 3 -13.92 -20.98 0.26
C THR A 3 -15.06 -21.77 0.90
N GLU A 4 -14.83 -22.37 2.08
CA GLU A 4 -15.82 -23.13 2.84
C GLU A 4 -16.67 -22.22 3.75
N PHE A 5 -16.26 -20.98 3.99
CA PHE A 5 -17.03 -20.00 4.74
C PHE A 5 -18.18 -19.47 3.88
N LYS A 6 -19.38 -19.99 4.06
CA LYS A 6 -20.64 -19.39 3.56
C LYS A 6 -21.01 -18.18 4.41
N SER A 7 -20.10 -17.20 4.51
CA SER A 7 -20.37 -15.95 5.22
C SER A 7 -20.75 -14.86 4.22
N SER A 8 -21.54 -13.90 4.67
CA SER A 8 -21.80 -12.65 3.94
C SER A 8 -20.57 -11.74 3.85
N ALA A 9 -19.44 -12.18 4.42
CA ALA A 9 -18.19 -11.43 4.40
C ALA A 9 -17.52 -11.51 3.03
N ARG A 10 -17.04 -10.36 2.56
CA ARG A 10 -16.17 -10.25 1.39
C ARG A 10 -14.73 -10.27 1.88
N PHE A 11 -13.88 -11.03 1.20
CA PHE A 11 -12.45 -11.11 1.50
C PHE A 11 -11.67 -10.30 0.47
N GLN A 12 -10.66 -9.59 0.93
CA GLN A 12 -9.68 -8.89 0.10
C GLN A 12 -8.29 -9.45 0.39
N ILE A 13 -7.43 -9.47 -0.62
CA ILE A 13 -6.05 -9.92 -0.47
C ILE A 13 -5.13 -8.72 -0.53
N HIS A 14 -4.20 -8.67 0.43
CA HIS A 14 -3.19 -7.64 0.53
C HIS A 14 -1.79 -8.26 0.69
N ASN A 15 -0.79 -7.65 0.06
CA ASN A 15 0.64 -8.01 0.14
C ASN A 15 0.92 -9.51 0.02
N TYR A 16 1.38 -10.14 1.10
CA TYR A 16 1.95 -11.49 1.14
C TYR A 16 0.93 -12.61 1.33
N PHE A 17 -0.31 -12.40 0.94
CA PHE A 17 -1.28 -13.48 0.95
C PHE A 17 -1.51 -14.05 -0.46
N PRO A 18 -1.46 -15.42 -0.64
CA PRO A 18 -1.10 -16.43 0.35
C PRO A 18 0.38 -16.34 0.74
N PRO A 19 0.73 -16.60 2.03
CA PRO A 19 2.10 -16.40 2.49
C PRO A 19 3.07 -17.31 1.75
N PRO A 20 4.21 -16.76 1.26
CA PRO A 20 5.22 -17.56 0.58
C PRO A 20 5.92 -18.51 1.55
N LYS A 21 6.34 -19.70 1.06
CA LYS A 21 7.08 -20.69 1.87
C LYS A 21 8.38 -20.12 2.43
N ASN A 22 9.10 -19.37 1.62
CA ASN A 22 10.33 -18.67 1.99
C ASN A 22 10.03 -17.17 1.99
N PRO A 23 10.05 -16.50 3.15
CA PRO A 23 9.80 -15.07 3.22
C PRO A 23 10.79 -14.27 2.36
N PHE A 24 10.31 -13.26 1.67
CA PHE A 24 11.10 -12.29 0.90
C PHE A 24 10.35 -10.95 0.86
N VAL A 25 10.99 -9.90 0.37
CA VAL A 25 10.34 -8.59 0.21
C VAL A 25 9.92 -8.42 -1.25
N ILE A 26 8.63 -8.17 -1.48
CA ILE A 26 8.10 -7.88 -2.82
C ILE A 26 8.73 -6.57 -3.30
N ASN A 27 9.42 -6.63 -4.45
CA ASN A 27 9.99 -5.44 -5.07
C ASN A 27 9.98 -5.57 -6.60
N LEU A 28 8.95 -5.06 -7.24
CA LEU A 28 8.88 -5.00 -8.70
C LEU A 28 9.82 -3.96 -9.31
N ALA A 29 10.37 -3.02 -8.54
CA ALA A 29 11.37 -2.06 -9.00
C ALA A 29 12.80 -2.61 -8.98
N SER A 30 13.02 -3.80 -8.39
CA SER A 30 14.36 -4.39 -8.26
C SER A 30 15.03 -4.66 -9.59
N MET A 31 16.31 -4.29 -9.73
CA MET A 31 17.17 -4.70 -10.85
C MET A 31 17.68 -6.15 -10.71
N ASN A 32 17.55 -6.74 -9.53
CA ASN A 32 17.86 -8.15 -9.30
C ASN A 32 16.76 -9.04 -9.91
N GLN A 33 17.13 -9.81 -10.93
CA GLN A 33 16.19 -10.65 -11.67
C GLN A 33 15.53 -11.74 -10.80
N GLU A 34 16.22 -12.24 -9.78
CA GLU A 34 15.66 -13.24 -8.87
C GLU A 34 14.56 -12.64 -7.99
N ILE A 35 14.81 -11.44 -7.39
CA ILE A 35 13.84 -10.71 -6.58
C ILE A 35 12.63 -10.32 -7.43
N TYR A 36 12.87 -9.76 -8.62
CA TYR A 36 11.81 -9.41 -9.56
C TYR A 36 10.93 -10.62 -9.89
N LYS A 37 11.54 -11.74 -10.30
CA LYS A 37 10.79 -12.93 -10.69
C LYS A 37 9.96 -13.48 -9.53
N LYS A 38 10.55 -13.60 -8.32
CA LYS A 38 9.81 -14.00 -7.12
C LYS A 38 8.63 -13.06 -6.82
N SER A 39 8.84 -11.75 -6.97
CA SER A 39 7.80 -10.75 -6.75
C SER A 39 6.65 -10.89 -7.76
N LEU A 40 6.98 -11.04 -9.03
CA LEU A 40 5.98 -11.20 -10.09
C LEU A 40 5.19 -12.50 -9.94
N ASP A 41 5.87 -13.62 -9.68
CA ASP A 41 5.24 -14.92 -9.47
C ASP A 41 4.30 -14.89 -8.26
N HIS A 42 4.71 -14.23 -7.17
CA HIS A 42 3.87 -14.08 -5.98
C HIS A 42 2.60 -13.26 -6.28
N ILE A 43 2.75 -12.12 -6.95
CA ILE A 43 1.63 -11.24 -7.33
C ILE A 43 0.66 -11.98 -8.25
N PHE A 44 1.15 -12.76 -9.21
CA PHE A 44 0.29 -13.56 -10.10
C PHE A 44 -0.50 -14.62 -9.32
N ASN A 45 0.14 -15.31 -8.36
CA ASN A 45 -0.53 -16.27 -7.48
C ASN A 45 -1.56 -15.61 -6.56
N ALA A 46 -1.30 -14.38 -6.09
CA ALA A 46 -2.25 -13.60 -5.31
C ALA A 46 -3.48 -13.20 -6.14
N ILE A 47 -3.29 -12.76 -7.38
CA ILE A 47 -4.39 -12.44 -8.32
C ILE A 47 -5.27 -13.68 -8.56
N GLU A 48 -4.69 -14.86 -8.81
CA GLU A 48 -5.44 -16.11 -8.96
C GLU A 48 -6.17 -16.53 -7.67
N SER A 49 -5.61 -16.16 -6.52
CA SER A 49 -6.24 -16.41 -5.22
C SER A 49 -7.41 -15.45 -4.97
N CYS A 50 -7.33 -14.20 -5.45
CA CYS A 50 -8.44 -13.24 -5.43
C CYS A 50 -9.66 -13.79 -6.18
N GLU A 51 -9.46 -14.31 -7.40
CA GLU A 51 -10.54 -14.93 -8.17
C GLU A 51 -11.23 -16.07 -7.39
N LYS A 52 -10.45 -16.97 -6.76
CA LYS A 52 -10.98 -18.12 -6.00
C LYS A 52 -11.84 -17.73 -4.80
N ILE A 53 -11.65 -16.55 -4.24
CA ILE A 53 -12.42 -16.03 -3.08
C ILE A 53 -13.39 -14.92 -3.47
N ASN A 54 -13.58 -14.66 -4.76
CA ASN A 54 -14.40 -13.58 -5.29
C ASN A 54 -14.00 -12.20 -4.76
N SER A 55 -12.71 -11.97 -4.55
CA SER A 55 -12.16 -10.64 -4.27
C SER A 55 -12.16 -9.82 -5.55
N SER A 56 -12.49 -8.53 -5.46
CA SER A 56 -12.45 -7.62 -6.60
C SER A 56 -11.11 -6.89 -6.76
N HIS A 57 -10.25 -6.97 -5.74
CA HIS A 57 -8.99 -6.25 -5.69
C HIS A 57 -7.87 -7.11 -5.13
N TYR A 58 -6.65 -6.79 -5.57
CA TYR A 58 -5.41 -7.14 -4.91
C TYR A 58 -4.60 -5.88 -4.67
N SER A 59 -4.02 -5.74 -3.50
CA SER A 59 -3.20 -4.57 -3.15
C SER A 59 -1.82 -4.97 -2.63
N PHE A 60 -0.82 -4.14 -2.94
CA PHE A 60 0.54 -4.31 -2.46
C PHE A 60 1.31 -2.99 -2.49
N HIS A 61 2.40 -2.92 -1.72
CA HIS A 61 3.24 -1.73 -1.64
C HIS A 61 3.97 -1.43 -2.94
N ALA A 62 4.21 -0.16 -3.17
CA ALA A 62 5.08 0.30 -4.24
C ALA A 62 6.54 -0.19 -4.04
N GLY A 63 7.35 -0.09 -5.09
CA GLY A 63 8.70 -0.61 -5.12
C GLY A 63 9.72 0.14 -4.25
N PHE A 64 10.90 -0.45 -4.15
CA PHE A 64 12.05 0.06 -3.41
C PHE A 64 13.25 0.23 -4.35
N LEU A 65 14.08 1.25 -4.12
CA LEU A 65 15.30 1.49 -4.89
C LEU A 65 16.50 0.65 -4.42
N CYS A 66 16.28 -0.25 -3.50
CA CYS A 66 17.23 -1.29 -3.08
C CYS A 66 16.47 -2.51 -2.58
N ASP A 67 17.12 -3.67 -2.61
CA ASP A 67 16.52 -4.88 -2.05
C ASP A 67 16.78 -4.91 -0.55
N ILE A 68 15.70 -4.94 0.23
CA ILE A 68 15.72 -4.98 1.69
C ILE A 68 15.49 -6.41 2.20
N ASP A 69 16.04 -6.72 3.38
CA ASP A 69 15.85 -8.02 4.01
C ASP A 69 14.51 -8.06 4.77
N VAL A 70 13.92 -9.23 4.87
CA VAL A 70 12.65 -9.43 5.62
C VAL A 70 12.75 -8.92 7.06
N SER A 71 13.92 -9.04 7.70
CA SER A 71 14.17 -8.57 9.06
C SER A 71 14.19 -7.04 9.21
N GLU A 72 14.23 -6.30 8.10
CA GLU A 72 14.26 -4.84 8.04
C GLU A 72 12.87 -4.21 7.81
N ILE A 73 11.85 -5.01 7.46
CA ILE A 73 10.48 -4.52 7.24
C ILE A 73 9.95 -3.87 8.53
N GLY A 74 9.39 -2.66 8.41
CA GLY A 74 8.88 -1.90 9.55
C GLY A 74 9.96 -1.35 10.50
N LYS A 75 11.24 -1.39 10.11
CA LYS A 75 12.38 -0.94 10.90
C LYS A 75 13.30 -0.02 10.12
N SER A 76 14.40 0.38 10.75
CA SER A 76 15.49 1.07 10.05
C SER A 76 16.19 0.11 9.11
N VAL A 77 16.23 0.47 7.84
CA VAL A 77 16.94 -0.28 6.79
C VAL A 77 18.44 0.01 6.89
N LYS A 78 19.28 -1.02 6.79
CA LYS A 78 20.73 -0.83 6.69
C LYS A 78 21.09 -0.10 5.41
N LYS A 79 22.09 0.79 5.48
CA LYS A 79 22.55 1.52 4.29
C LYS A 79 22.99 0.56 3.19
N LYS A 80 22.40 0.71 2.02
CA LYS A 80 22.69 -0.06 0.80
C LYS A 80 22.90 0.93 -0.36
N LEU A 81 23.51 0.45 -1.43
CA LEU A 81 23.57 1.22 -2.66
C LEU A 81 22.17 1.30 -3.27
N LEU A 82 21.72 2.52 -3.53
CA LEU A 82 20.44 2.73 -4.21
C LEU A 82 20.62 2.59 -5.72
N GLN A 83 19.68 1.91 -6.33
CA GLN A 83 19.51 1.86 -7.78
C GLN A 83 19.18 3.27 -8.31
N ASN A 84 19.40 3.49 -9.60
CA ASN A 84 18.95 4.73 -10.24
C ASN A 84 17.43 4.83 -10.16
N LYS A 85 16.90 6.00 -9.75
CA LYS A 85 15.45 6.17 -9.51
C LYS A 85 14.66 6.11 -10.80
N GLU A 86 15.12 6.81 -11.83
CA GLU A 86 14.46 6.89 -13.14
C GLU A 86 14.37 5.51 -13.79
N ASP A 87 15.47 4.76 -13.81
CA ASP A 87 15.52 3.41 -14.36
C ASP A 87 14.60 2.45 -13.56
N SER A 88 14.65 2.51 -12.22
CA SER A 88 13.81 1.66 -11.36
C SER A 88 12.33 2.00 -11.48
N THR A 89 11.97 3.28 -11.62
CA THR A 89 10.59 3.71 -11.85
C THR A 89 10.08 3.22 -13.20
N SER A 90 10.89 3.37 -14.26
CA SER A 90 10.54 2.86 -15.59
C SER A 90 10.32 1.34 -15.59
N LEU A 91 11.24 0.58 -14.99
CA LEU A 91 11.09 -0.86 -14.81
C LEU A 91 9.85 -1.23 -14.00
N PHE A 92 9.55 -0.50 -12.94
CA PHE A 92 8.37 -0.71 -12.10
C PHE A 92 7.09 -0.54 -12.91
N ILE A 93 6.97 0.56 -13.66
CA ILE A 93 5.83 0.85 -14.55
C ILE A 93 5.65 -0.24 -15.60
N ASP A 94 6.73 -0.68 -16.27
CA ASP A 94 6.64 -1.72 -17.29
C ASP A 94 6.21 -3.07 -16.71
N ARG A 95 6.66 -3.41 -15.52
CA ARG A 95 6.26 -4.62 -14.82
C ARG A 95 4.83 -4.56 -14.29
N LEU A 96 4.36 -3.36 -13.91
CA LEU A 96 2.97 -3.12 -13.56
C LEU A 96 2.02 -3.35 -14.74
N LYS A 97 2.45 -3.08 -15.98
CA LYS A 97 1.66 -3.43 -17.19
C LYS A 97 1.43 -4.94 -17.28
N LEU A 98 2.46 -5.77 -16.97
CA LEU A 98 2.31 -7.23 -16.93
C LEU A 98 1.35 -7.68 -15.82
N VAL A 99 1.42 -7.05 -14.66
CA VAL A 99 0.50 -7.29 -13.54
C VAL A 99 -0.94 -6.92 -13.94
N SER A 100 -1.11 -5.76 -14.57
CA SER A 100 -2.40 -5.29 -15.09
C SER A 100 -3.02 -6.28 -16.07
N ASP A 101 -2.24 -6.77 -17.03
CA ASP A 101 -2.71 -7.73 -18.04
C ASP A 101 -3.15 -9.06 -17.40
N LYS A 102 -2.41 -9.53 -16.40
CA LYS A 102 -2.80 -10.71 -15.61
C LYS A 102 -4.09 -10.42 -14.84
N ALA A 103 -4.18 -9.30 -14.14
CA ALA A 103 -5.32 -8.92 -13.31
C ALA A 103 -6.61 -8.76 -14.14
N LYS A 104 -6.54 -8.15 -15.32
CA LYS A 104 -7.67 -8.01 -16.25
C LYS A 104 -8.26 -9.36 -16.67
N LYS A 105 -7.43 -10.38 -16.89
CA LYS A 105 -7.90 -11.74 -17.25
C LYS A 105 -8.72 -12.40 -16.15
N HIS A 106 -8.53 -11.98 -14.90
CA HIS A 106 -9.23 -12.48 -13.71
C HIS A 106 -10.29 -11.50 -13.18
N ASN A 107 -10.56 -10.37 -13.89
CA ASN A 107 -11.45 -9.29 -13.45
C ASN A 107 -11.06 -8.71 -12.07
N ILE A 108 -9.76 -8.58 -11.80
CA ILE A 108 -9.20 -8.04 -10.57
C ILE A 108 -8.65 -6.64 -10.85
N ASN A 109 -8.94 -5.69 -9.97
CA ASN A 109 -8.28 -4.40 -9.95
C ASN A 109 -7.04 -4.46 -9.04
N ILE A 110 -6.02 -3.69 -9.38
CA ILE A 110 -4.80 -3.57 -8.58
C ILE A 110 -4.82 -2.24 -7.83
N MET A 111 -4.49 -2.28 -6.57
CA MET A 111 -4.27 -1.08 -5.78
C MET A 111 -2.81 -1.03 -5.31
N LEU A 112 -2.10 0.03 -5.68
CA LEU A 112 -0.74 0.29 -5.22
C LEU A 112 -0.78 1.15 -3.97
N GLU A 113 -0.19 0.65 -2.91
CA GLU A 113 -0.10 1.35 -1.64
C GLU A 113 1.12 2.25 -1.58
N ASN A 114 0.93 3.49 -1.10
CA ASN A 114 2.03 4.40 -0.85
C ASN A 114 2.95 3.87 0.25
N ASN A 115 4.26 3.96 0.01
CA ASN A 115 5.27 3.56 1.00
C ASN A 115 5.39 4.58 2.14
N VAL A 116 5.97 4.12 3.25
CA VAL A 116 6.27 4.92 4.44
C VAL A 116 7.76 5.23 4.54
N LEU A 117 8.11 6.51 4.50
CA LEU A 117 9.49 6.97 4.67
C LEU A 117 9.67 7.66 6.02
N SER A 118 10.34 7.01 6.95
CA SER A 118 10.74 7.65 8.20
C SER A 118 11.95 8.59 8.00
N LYS A 119 12.03 9.65 8.80
CA LYS A 119 13.17 10.57 8.81
C LYS A 119 14.50 9.84 9.02
N LYS A 120 14.50 8.82 9.88
CA LYS A 120 15.68 7.97 10.12
C LYS A 120 16.17 7.26 8.86
N ASN A 121 15.25 6.68 8.06
CA ASN A 121 15.63 6.04 6.80
C ASN A 121 16.10 7.07 5.77
N LEU A 122 15.46 8.23 5.70
CA LEU A 122 15.90 9.34 4.85
C LEU A 122 17.33 9.79 5.20
N GLU A 123 17.66 9.92 6.48
CA GLU A 123 19.00 10.28 6.94
C GLU A 123 20.06 9.20 6.64
N ILE A 124 19.74 7.91 6.82
CA ILE A 124 20.64 6.79 6.52
C ILE A 124 21.05 6.80 5.03
N PHE A 125 20.11 7.02 4.14
CA PHE A 125 20.36 6.98 2.69
C PHE A 125 20.77 8.33 2.10
N GLY A 126 20.48 9.45 2.77
CA GLY A 126 20.69 10.81 2.27
C GLY A 126 19.72 11.23 1.15
N LYS A 127 18.82 10.33 0.74
CA LYS A 127 17.73 10.55 -0.23
C LYS A 127 16.64 9.49 -0.03
N ASN A 128 15.47 9.68 -0.64
CA ASN A 128 14.37 8.73 -0.54
C ASN A 128 14.72 7.39 -1.26
N PRO A 129 14.76 6.25 -0.53
CA PRO A 129 15.03 4.93 -1.10
C PRO A 129 13.79 4.20 -1.59
N LEU A 130 12.61 4.82 -1.57
CA LEU A 130 11.32 4.19 -1.81
C LEU A 130 10.57 4.90 -2.94
N LEU A 131 9.68 4.19 -3.62
CA LEU A 131 8.74 4.77 -4.57
C LEU A 131 7.42 5.12 -3.90
N MET A 132 6.68 6.07 -4.46
CA MET A 132 5.35 6.50 -4.01
C MET A 132 5.28 6.95 -2.54
N CYS A 133 6.30 7.68 -2.08
CA CYS A 133 6.27 8.34 -0.76
C CYS A 133 5.76 9.79 -0.82
N ASP A 134 5.67 10.38 -2.00
CA ASP A 134 5.24 11.76 -2.22
C ASP A 134 4.27 11.88 -3.41
N VAL A 135 3.72 13.10 -3.56
CA VAL A 135 2.71 13.41 -4.57
C VAL A 135 3.22 13.17 -5.99
N ASN A 136 4.41 13.69 -6.31
CA ASN A 136 4.90 13.68 -7.68
C ASN A 136 5.22 12.27 -8.14
N ASP A 137 5.85 11.48 -7.29
CA ASP A 137 6.19 10.09 -7.54
C ASP A 137 4.91 9.23 -7.72
N SER A 138 3.91 9.45 -6.86
CA SER A 138 2.62 8.75 -6.96
C SER A 138 1.85 9.10 -8.22
N LEU A 139 1.81 10.39 -8.61
CA LEU A 139 1.19 10.84 -9.85
C LEU A 139 1.91 10.28 -11.08
N ASP A 140 3.24 10.33 -11.09
CA ASP A 140 4.03 9.84 -12.22
C ASP A 140 3.78 8.35 -12.44
N ILE A 141 3.86 7.53 -11.39
CA ILE A 141 3.66 6.09 -11.51
C ILE A 141 2.23 5.75 -11.93
N ILE A 142 1.22 6.28 -11.24
CA ILE A 142 -0.17 5.91 -11.52
C ILE A 142 -0.61 6.39 -12.90
N ASN A 143 -0.26 7.61 -13.32
CA ASN A 143 -0.65 8.13 -14.64
C ASN A 143 0.04 7.41 -15.81
N ASN A 144 1.14 6.72 -15.57
CA ASN A 144 1.85 5.93 -16.59
C ASN A 144 1.52 4.42 -16.51
N THR A 145 0.52 4.02 -15.72
CA THR A 145 0.04 2.64 -15.61
C THR A 145 -1.37 2.48 -16.19
N PRO A 146 -1.80 1.24 -16.52
CA PRO A 146 -3.15 0.99 -17.03
C PRO A 146 -4.26 1.32 -16.02
N ASP A 147 -5.47 1.61 -16.53
CA ASP A 147 -6.63 2.10 -15.77
C ASP A 147 -7.10 1.23 -14.60
N ASN A 148 -6.84 -0.08 -14.66
CA ASN A 148 -7.17 -1.02 -13.58
C ASN A 148 -6.12 -1.04 -12.45
N ILE A 149 -5.13 -0.15 -12.50
CA ILE A 149 -4.18 0.11 -11.41
C ILE A 149 -4.54 1.47 -10.80
N LYS A 150 -4.80 1.49 -9.51
CA LYS A 150 -5.20 2.67 -8.74
C LYS A 150 -4.37 2.81 -7.48
N LEU A 151 -4.52 3.93 -6.82
CA LEU A 151 -3.84 4.25 -5.57
C LEU A 151 -4.64 3.73 -4.38
N LEU A 152 -4.00 3.00 -3.49
CA LEU A 152 -4.42 2.72 -2.13
C LEU A 152 -3.65 3.68 -1.22
N VAL A 153 -4.36 4.53 -0.48
CA VAL A 153 -3.71 5.48 0.43
C VAL A 153 -3.74 4.94 1.85
N ASP A 154 -2.60 4.51 2.35
CA ASP A 154 -2.40 4.40 3.78
C ASP A 154 -2.15 5.80 4.35
N VAL A 155 -3.09 6.26 5.18
CA VAL A 155 -3.04 7.63 5.73
C VAL A 155 -1.94 7.81 6.76
N ALA A 156 -1.57 6.74 7.48
CA ALA A 156 -0.49 6.76 8.47
C ALA A 156 0.88 6.80 7.79
N HIS A 157 1.08 6.02 6.72
CA HIS A 157 2.26 6.10 5.86
C HIS A 157 2.43 7.50 5.27
N LEU A 158 1.33 8.08 4.78
CA LEU A 158 1.33 9.41 4.21
C LEU A 158 1.79 10.46 5.24
N LYS A 159 1.28 10.38 6.49
CA LYS A 159 1.65 11.31 7.56
C LYS A 159 3.14 11.29 7.88
N VAL A 160 3.73 10.09 8.01
CA VAL A 160 5.17 9.93 8.27
C VAL A 160 6.00 10.43 7.10
N SER A 161 5.63 10.07 5.87
CA SER A 161 6.34 10.47 4.65
C SER A 161 6.26 11.98 4.43
N ALA A 162 5.09 12.59 4.65
CA ALA A 162 4.89 14.04 4.55
C ALA A 162 5.78 14.81 5.54
N ASN A 163 5.88 14.33 6.78
CA ASN A 163 6.76 14.91 7.78
C ASN A 163 8.25 14.75 7.42
N SER A 164 8.65 13.58 6.94
CA SER A 164 10.04 13.28 6.57
C SER A 164 10.51 14.06 5.35
N LEU A 165 9.63 14.24 4.35
CA LEU A 165 9.92 14.92 3.08
C LEU A 165 9.47 16.39 3.05
N ASN A 166 8.89 16.89 4.14
CA ASN A 166 8.44 18.26 4.32
C ASN A 166 7.42 18.73 3.26
N PHE A 167 6.34 17.95 3.05
CA PHE A 167 5.20 18.35 2.23
C PHE A 167 3.89 18.28 3.03
N LYS A 168 2.79 18.84 2.49
CA LYS A 168 1.48 18.81 3.14
C LYS A 168 0.65 17.62 2.66
N CYS A 169 0.08 16.85 3.59
CA CYS A 169 -0.84 15.77 3.24
C CYS A 169 -2.02 16.25 2.38
N GLU A 170 -2.48 17.50 2.59
CA GLU A 170 -3.53 18.15 1.79
C GLU A 170 -3.22 18.16 0.29
N ASP A 171 -1.95 18.45 -0.07
CA ASP A 171 -1.53 18.48 -1.47
C ASP A 171 -1.61 17.08 -2.11
N PHE A 172 -1.32 16.03 -1.32
CA PHE A 172 -1.43 14.65 -1.77
C PHE A 172 -2.89 14.28 -2.08
N PHE A 173 -3.78 14.49 -1.12
CA PHE A 173 -5.21 14.19 -1.31
C PHE A 173 -5.82 14.99 -2.45
N SER A 174 -5.55 16.28 -2.52
CA SER A 174 -6.09 17.17 -3.56
C SER A 174 -5.63 16.79 -4.98
N LYS A 175 -4.35 16.44 -5.14
CA LYS A 175 -3.79 16.14 -6.48
C LYS A 175 -4.06 14.69 -6.92
N CYS A 176 -4.17 13.76 -5.97
CA CYS A 176 -4.37 12.34 -6.25
C CYS A 176 -5.85 11.90 -6.16
N GLU A 177 -6.80 12.78 -5.83
CA GLU A 177 -8.20 12.46 -5.52
C GLU A 177 -8.83 11.46 -6.49
N ASN A 178 -8.72 11.70 -7.80
CA ASN A 178 -9.33 10.87 -8.83
C ASN A 178 -8.59 9.54 -9.09
N LEU A 179 -7.44 9.34 -8.47
CA LEU A 179 -6.62 8.14 -8.62
C LEU A 179 -6.79 7.18 -7.45
N ILE A 180 -7.39 7.64 -6.35
CA ILE A 180 -7.55 6.86 -5.12
C ILE A 180 -8.74 5.92 -5.27
N ALA A 181 -8.52 4.63 -4.98
CA ALA A 181 -9.55 3.59 -4.98
C ALA A 181 -9.85 3.01 -3.61
N GLY A 182 -9.05 3.32 -2.59
CA GLY A 182 -9.26 2.85 -1.23
C GLY A 182 -8.31 3.48 -0.22
N TYR A 183 -8.58 3.18 1.05
CA TYR A 183 -7.78 3.67 2.16
C TYR A 183 -7.46 2.59 3.18
N HIS A 184 -6.23 2.60 3.70
CA HIS A 184 -5.87 2.02 4.97
C HIS A 184 -5.91 3.10 6.06
N LEU A 185 -6.58 2.78 7.16
CA LEU A 185 -6.89 3.74 8.23
C LEU A 185 -6.22 3.32 9.53
N SER A 186 -5.23 4.07 9.93
CA SER A 186 -4.58 4.08 11.23
C SER A 186 -4.02 5.46 11.51
N ASP A 187 -3.44 5.69 12.66
CA ASP A 187 -2.74 6.94 12.98
C ASP A 187 -1.36 6.67 13.57
N ASN A 188 -0.57 7.70 13.72
CA ASN A 188 0.75 7.67 14.33
C ASN A 188 1.18 9.08 14.76
N ASP A 189 2.39 9.19 15.32
CA ASP A 189 2.99 10.45 15.73
C ASP A 189 3.59 11.29 14.58
N GLY A 190 3.55 10.77 13.35
CA GLY A 190 4.20 11.37 12.17
C GLY A 190 5.70 11.08 12.09
N LEU A 191 6.28 10.30 13.00
CA LEU A 191 7.70 9.98 13.05
C LEU A 191 7.98 8.52 12.68
N SER A 192 7.07 7.63 13.06
CA SER A 192 7.16 6.20 12.82
C SER A 192 5.80 5.62 12.46
N ASP A 193 5.83 4.55 11.68
CA ASP A 193 4.65 3.78 11.32
C ASP A 193 4.29 2.82 12.46
N SER A 194 3.43 3.30 13.35
CA SER A 194 3.04 2.58 14.57
C SER A 194 1.67 1.93 14.49
N ASN A 195 0.90 2.16 13.43
CA ASN A 195 -0.47 1.67 13.23
C ASN A 195 -1.33 1.83 14.50
N SER A 196 -1.27 3.03 15.09
CA SER A 196 -2.00 3.38 16.29
C SER A 196 -3.48 3.60 16.00
N THR A 197 -4.30 3.51 17.05
CA THR A 197 -5.72 3.83 16.97
C THR A 197 -5.97 5.31 16.64
N TYR A 198 -7.16 5.60 16.18
CA TYR A 198 -7.64 6.93 15.84
C TYR A 198 -9.02 7.17 16.47
N ASP A 199 -9.42 8.44 16.58
CA ASP A 199 -10.70 8.86 17.14
C ASP A 199 -11.53 9.68 16.16
N GLU A 200 -12.62 10.29 16.67
CA GLU A 200 -13.52 11.13 15.89
C GLU A 200 -12.88 12.41 15.34
N ASN A 201 -11.73 12.83 15.89
CA ASN A 201 -10.98 14.03 15.51
C ASN A 201 -9.77 13.71 14.64
N ALA A 202 -9.60 12.47 14.22
CA ALA A 202 -8.43 12.08 13.42
C ALA A 202 -8.26 13.00 12.19
N TRP A 203 -7.03 13.40 11.96
CA TRP A 203 -6.63 14.42 11.02
C TRP A 203 -7.06 14.16 9.57
N PHE A 204 -7.20 12.89 9.19
CA PHE A 204 -7.46 12.43 7.82
C PHE A 204 -8.95 12.48 7.43
N TRP A 205 -9.91 12.49 8.38
CA TRP A 205 -11.35 12.39 8.06
C TRP A 205 -11.84 13.40 7.03
N LYS A 206 -11.33 14.62 7.09
CA LYS A 206 -11.74 15.72 6.20
C LYS A 206 -11.25 15.57 4.77
N TYR A 207 -10.30 14.66 4.52
CA TYR A 207 -9.71 14.44 3.22
C TYR A 207 -10.21 13.17 2.51
N LEU A 208 -10.87 12.26 3.24
CA LEU A 208 -11.31 11.01 2.65
C LEU A 208 -12.45 11.20 1.66
N ASN A 209 -12.33 10.59 0.48
CA ASN A 209 -13.47 10.37 -0.38
C ASN A 209 -14.36 9.27 0.25
N LYS A 210 -15.60 9.62 0.62
CA LYS A 210 -16.52 8.73 1.34
C LYS A 210 -17.34 7.81 0.42
N ASN A 211 -17.14 7.90 -0.87
CA ASN A 211 -17.90 7.16 -1.89
C ASN A 211 -17.09 6.02 -2.52
N LEU A 212 -16.00 5.58 -1.87
CA LEU A 212 -15.22 4.44 -2.32
C LEU A 212 -15.75 3.14 -1.70
N ASP A 213 -15.41 2.02 -2.33
CA ASP A 213 -15.85 0.68 -1.88
C ASP A 213 -14.86 0.03 -0.90
N TYR A 214 -13.68 0.61 -0.69
CA TYR A 214 -12.63 -0.01 0.10
C TYR A 214 -12.03 0.91 1.15
N TYR A 215 -12.25 0.53 2.41
CA TYR A 215 -11.62 1.12 3.59
C TYR A 215 -11.23 -0.02 4.52
N SER A 216 -9.97 -0.09 4.92
CA SER A 216 -9.45 -1.07 5.85
C SER A 216 -8.97 -0.39 7.13
N ILE A 217 -9.34 -0.95 8.28
CA ILE A 217 -8.77 -0.54 9.57
C ILE A 217 -7.48 -1.32 9.77
N GLU A 218 -6.35 -0.63 9.79
CA GLU A 218 -5.03 -1.23 9.94
C GLU A 218 -4.37 -0.79 11.25
N VAL A 219 -5.02 -1.14 12.35
CA VAL A 219 -4.58 -0.80 13.71
C VAL A 219 -4.12 -2.06 14.43
N TYR A 220 -2.96 -1.98 15.11
CA TYR A 220 -2.37 -3.10 15.82
C TYR A 220 -2.72 -3.11 17.30
N ASN A 221 -2.64 -4.31 17.91
CA ASN A 221 -2.77 -4.50 19.35
C ASN A 221 -4.12 -4.08 19.96
N LEU A 222 -5.21 -4.19 19.20
CA LEU A 222 -6.57 -3.99 19.71
C LEU A 222 -7.24 -5.33 20.06
N ASP A 223 -8.05 -5.33 21.10
CA ASP A 223 -8.99 -6.40 21.37
C ASP A 223 -10.26 -6.29 20.48
N PHE A 224 -11.14 -7.28 20.59
CA PHE A 224 -12.35 -7.33 19.76
C PHE A 224 -13.32 -6.16 20.03
N GLU A 225 -13.44 -5.70 21.28
CA GLU A 225 -14.32 -4.60 21.66
C GLU A 225 -13.80 -3.27 21.10
N GLN A 226 -12.51 -3.05 21.19
CA GLN A 226 -11.84 -1.88 20.64
C GLN A 226 -11.94 -1.82 19.10
N ILE A 227 -11.70 -2.95 18.41
CA ILE A 227 -11.88 -3.04 16.95
C ILE A 227 -13.33 -2.78 16.57
N SER A 228 -14.29 -3.34 17.30
CA SER A 228 -15.71 -3.13 17.05
C SER A 228 -16.11 -1.67 17.21
N THR A 229 -15.63 -1.00 18.27
CA THR A 229 -15.85 0.44 18.49
C THR A 229 -15.29 1.27 17.34
N LEU A 230 -14.07 0.96 16.93
CA LEU A 230 -13.39 1.65 15.82
C LEU A 230 -14.10 1.42 14.47
N TYR A 231 -14.62 0.21 14.25
CA TYR A 231 -15.43 -0.11 13.08
C TYR A 231 -16.70 0.73 13.00
N PHE A 232 -17.46 0.85 14.11
CA PHE A 232 -18.66 1.67 14.12
C PHE A 232 -18.36 3.17 13.99
N LEU A 233 -17.29 3.67 14.60
CA LEU A 233 -16.82 5.02 14.41
C LEU A 233 -16.51 5.29 12.92
N THR A 234 -15.76 4.40 12.29
CA THR A 234 -15.37 4.50 10.88
C THR A 234 -16.60 4.52 9.98
N LYS A 235 -17.55 3.60 10.16
CA LYS A 235 -18.81 3.58 9.41
C LYS A 235 -19.60 4.89 9.56
N LYS A 236 -19.71 5.41 10.78
CA LYS A 236 -20.36 6.70 11.05
C LYS A 236 -19.68 7.85 10.31
N LYS A 237 -18.35 7.93 10.36
CA LYS A 237 -17.57 8.99 9.69
C LYS A 237 -17.65 8.91 8.16
N LEU A 238 -17.78 7.72 7.62
CA LEU A 238 -17.93 7.48 6.18
C LEU A 238 -19.38 7.57 5.68
N ASN A 239 -20.36 7.74 6.56
CA ASN A 239 -21.80 7.76 6.25
C ASN A 239 -22.32 6.44 5.63
N ILE A 240 -21.80 5.27 6.10
CA ILE A 240 -22.16 3.93 5.65
C ILE A 240 -23.10 3.22 6.65
N LEU A 241 -23.57 3.91 7.68
CA LEU A 241 -24.53 3.39 8.66
C LEU A 241 -25.96 3.44 8.10
#